data_c914c0be596b73231bf06800c321119f
#
_entry.id   c914c0be596b73231bf06800c321119f
#
_cell.length_a   1.000
_cell.length_b   1.000
_cell.length_c   1.000
_cell.angle_alpha   90.00
_cell.angle_beta   90.00
_cell.angle_gamma   90.00
#
_symmetry.space_group_name_H-M   'P 1'
#
loop_
_entity.id
_entity.type
_entity.pdbx_description
1 polymer ?
#
loop_
_entity_poly.entity_id
_entity_poly.type
_entity_poly.pdbx_seq_one_letter_code
_entity_poly.pdbx_strand_id
1 'polypeptide(L)'
;MAHVTIYTRPFCGYCSRAISLLNEKGAEYTEIEAGFDPALRQEMMRRSGRNTFPQIFVGETHIGGCDEMVALERDGKLDELLAA
;
A
#
# COMPACT_ATOMS: atom_id res chain seq x y z
N MET A 1 -3.93 -3.59 15.87
CA MET A 1 -3.15 -3.07 14.73
C MET A 1 -4.05 -2.95 13.51
N ALA A 2 -3.93 -1.88 12.77
CA ALA A 2 -4.75 -1.68 11.58
C ALA A 2 -4.33 -2.65 10.47
N HIS A 3 -5.29 -3.15 9.72
CA HIS A 3 -5.01 -4.01 8.57
C HIS A 3 -4.61 -3.16 7.36
N VAL A 4 -3.59 -3.60 6.64
CA VAL A 4 -3.09 -2.89 5.46
C VAL A 4 -3.60 -3.58 4.19
N THR A 5 -4.02 -2.80 3.21
CA THR A 5 -4.34 -3.30 1.88
C THR A 5 -3.38 -2.65 0.89
N ILE A 6 -2.72 -3.44 0.07
CA ILE A 6 -1.78 -2.94 -0.92
C ILE A 6 -2.15 -3.50 -2.30
N TYR A 7 -2.38 -2.60 -3.25
CA TYR A 7 -2.62 -2.95 -4.64
C TYR A 7 -1.30 -2.96 -5.38
N THR A 8 -1.00 -4.07 -6.05
CA THR A 8 0.28 -4.29 -6.72
C THR A 8 0.08 -4.70 -8.16
N ARG A 9 1.18 -4.74 -8.91
CA ARG A 9 1.24 -5.34 -10.24
C ARG A 9 2.51 -6.19 -10.36
N PRO A 10 2.56 -7.14 -11.31
CA PRO A 10 3.78 -7.92 -11.55
C PRO A 10 4.95 -7.02 -11.98
N PHE A 11 6.16 -7.44 -11.64
CA PHE A 11 7.40 -6.78 -12.03
C PHE A 11 7.48 -5.31 -11.58
N CYS A 12 6.98 -5.04 -10.38
CA CYS A 12 6.97 -3.70 -9.80
C CYS A 12 7.94 -3.64 -8.62
N GLY A 13 9.09 -2.99 -8.84
CA GLY A 13 10.10 -2.84 -7.79
C GLY A 13 9.60 -2.03 -6.60
N TYR A 14 8.79 -1.00 -6.84
CA TYR A 14 8.22 -0.19 -5.77
C TYR A 14 7.21 -0.99 -4.94
N CYS A 15 6.47 -1.90 -5.57
CA CYS A 15 5.56 -2.79 -4.85
C CYS A 15 6.34 -3.71 -3.92
N SER A 16 7.42 -4.31 -4.42
CA SER A 16 8.28 -5.18 -3.62
C SER A 16 8.89 -4.44 -2.44
N ARG A 17 9.32 -3.20 -2.67
CA ARG A 17 9.91 -2.38 -1.62
C ARG A 17 8.91 -2.06 -0.52
N ALA A 18 7.68 -1.71 -0.91
CA ALA A 18 6.62 -1.44 0.06
C ALA A 18 6.27 -2.68 0.88
N ILE A 19 6.18 -3.84 0.23
CA ILE A 19 5.91 -5.11 0.92
C ILE A 19 7.04 -5.47 1.88
N SER A 20 8.29 -5.26 1.48
CA SER A 20 9.43 -5.49 2.37
C SER A 20 9.32 -4.67 3.64
N LEU A 21 8.94 -3.39 3.52
CA LEU A 21 8.78 -2.52 4.68
C LEU A 21 7.65 -3.01 5.58
N LEU A 22 6.52 -3.42 5.00
CA LEU A 22 5.41 -3.99 5.77
C LEU A 22 5.84 -5.23 6.55
N ASN A 23 6.64 -6.10 5.91
CA ASN A 23 7.15 -7.30 6.57
C ASN A 23 8.10 -6.94 7.71
N GLU A 24 8.97 -5.95 7.52
CA GLU A 24 9.87 -5.47 8.60
C GLU A 24 9.09 -4.94 9.79
N LYS A 25 7.94 -4.32 9.54
CA LYS A 25 7.08 -3.78 10.60
C LYS A 25 6.22 -4.85 11.27
N GLY A 26 6.19 -6.06 10.74
CA GLY A 26 5.30 -7.10 11.24
C GLY A 26 3.83 -6.78 10.99
N ALA A 27 3.53 -5.96 10.00
CA ALA A 27 2.17 -5.54 9.71
C ALA A 27 1.38 -6.66 9.03
N GLU A 28 0.11 -6.78 9.38
CA GLU A 28 -0.81 -7.65 8.65
C GLU A 28 -1.26 -6.92 7.40
N TYR A 29 -1.14 -7.57 6.24
CA TYR A 29 -1.56 -6.95 5.00
C TYR A 29 -2.17 -7.95 4.04
N THR A 30 -3.03 -7.43 3.15
CA THR A 30 -3.57 -8.16 2.04
C THR A 30 -3.02 -7.54 0.77
N GLU A 31 -2.40 -8.36 -0.06
CA GLU A 31 -1.92 -7.92 -1.38
C GLU A 31 -2.99 -8.22 -2.41
N ILE A 32 -3.38 -7.20 -3.18
CA ILE A 32 -4.33 -7.34 -4.28
C ILE A 32 -3.58 -7.04 -5.57
N GLU A 33 -3.31 -8.10 -6.35
CA GLU A 33 -2.62 -7.93 -7.62
C GLU A 33 -3.63 -7.49 -8.67
N ALA A 34 -3.55 -6.22 -9.07
CA ALA A 34 -4.53 -5.57 -9.92
C ALA A 34 -3.98 -5.17 -11.29
N GLY A 35 -2.71 -5.48 -11.57
CA GLY A 35 -2.04 -5.00 -12.78
C GLY A 35 -2.68 -5.48 -14.08
N PHE A 36 -3.16 -6.72 -14.09
CA PHE A 36 -3.79 -7.33 -15.27
C PHE A 36 -5.27 -7.63 -15.07
N ASP A 37 -5.87 -7.09 -14.01
CA ASP A 37 -7.30 -7.29 -13.73
C ASP A 37 -8.01 -5.93 -13.81
N PRO A 38 -8.75 -5.67 -14.91
CA PRO A 38 -9.40 -4.37 -15.08
C PRO A 38 -10.39 -4.01 -13.98
N ALA A 39 -11.10 -4.98 -13.43
CA ALA A 39 -12.08 -4.73 -12.38
C ALA A 39 -11.40 -4.30 -11.07
N LEU A 40 -10.33 -5.00 -10.69
CA LEU A 40 -9.55 -4.65 -9.50
C LEU A 40 -8.83 -3.33 -9.69
N ARG A 41 -8.33 -3.06 -10.90
CA ARG A 41 -7.68 -1.81 -11.21
C ARG A 41 -8.65 -0.63 -11.10
N GLN A 42 -9.89 -0.79 -11.57
CA GLN A 42 -10.91 0.24 -11.42
C GLN A 42 -11.28 0.46 -9.96
N GLU A 43 -11.36 -0.60 -9.17
CA GLU A 43 -11.58 -0.50 -7.73
C GLU A 43 -10.48 0.34 -7.06
N MET A 44 -9.23 0.04 -7.38
CA MET A 44 -8.08 0.79 -6.87
C MET A 44 -8.18 2.27 -7.27
N MET A 45 -8.51 2.55 -8.53
CA MET A 45 -8.62 3.92 -9.02
C MET A 45 -9.75 4.69 -8.32
N ARG A 46 -10.88 4.05 -8.07
CA ARG A 46 -11.99 4.67 -7.34
C ARG A 46 -11.60 5.00 -5.91
N ARG A 47 -10.89 4.08 -5.24
CA ARG A 47 -10.52 4.24 -3.84
C ARG A 47 -9.36 5.22 -3.65
N SER A 48 -8.38 5.21 -4.55
CA SER A 48 -7.16 5.99 -4.38
C SER A 48 -7.15 7.30 -5.18
N GLY A 49 -7.95 7.40 -6.23
CA GLY A 49 -7.86 8.50 -7.18
C GLY A 49 -6.65 8.41 -8.09
N ARG A 50 -5.94 7.30 -8.10
CA ARG A 50 -4.71 7.12 -8.87
C ARG A 50 -4.74 5.80 -9.64
N ASN A 51 -3.92 5.69 -10.70
CA ASN A 51 -3.77 4.47 -11.46
C ASN A 51 -2.33 3.95 -11.45
N THR A 52 -1.52 4.36 -10.50
CA THR A 52 -0.14 3.91 -10.34
C THR A 52 -0.04 2.84 -9.25
N PHE A 53 1.07 2.11 -9.23
CA PHE A 53 1.32 1.03 -8.28
C PHE A 53 2.61 1.30 -7.51
N PRO A 54 2.70 0.91 -6.23
CA PRO A 54 1.59 0.36 -5.44
C PRO A 54 0.63 1.46 -4.96
N GLN A 55 -0.58 1.06 -4.51
CA GLN A 55 -1.48 1.94 -3.76
C GLN A 55 -1.76 1.28 -2.43
N ILE A 56 -1.56 1.99 -1.34
CA ILE A 56 -1.50 1.44 0.01
C ILE A 56 -2.56 2.11 0.89
N PHE A 57 -3.30 1.29 1.61
CA PHE A 57 -4.33 1.73 2.54
C PHE A 57 -4.03 1.13 3.91
N VAL A 58 -4.09 1.95 4.95
CA VAL A 58 -4.04 1.48 6.34
C VAL A 58 -5.45 1.62 6.90
N GLY A 59 -6.12 0.48 7.10
CA GLY A 59 -7.56 0.49 7.30
C GLY A 59 -8.24 1.10 6.09
N GLU A 60 -9.02 2.15 6.28
CA GLU A 60 -9.66 2.87 5.18
C GLU A 60 -8.89 4.12 4.75
N THR A 61 -7.77 4.40 5.40
CA THR A 61 -6.97 5.59 5.10
C THR A 61 -6.02 5.32 3.95
N HIS A 62 -6.17 6.05 2.86
CA HIS A 62 -5.26 5.97 1.73
C HIS A 62 -3.97 6.74 2.06
N ILE A 63 -2.84 6.04 2.10
CA ILE A 63 -1.55 6.69 2.38
C ILE A 63 -0.74 6.97 1.12
N GLY A 64 -1.11 6.39 0.00
CA GLY A 64 -0.46 6.65 -1.28
C GLY A 64 0.35 5.47 -1.78
N GLY A 65 1.45 5.76 -2.47
CA GLY A 65 2.36 4.75 -3.01
C GLY A 65 3.57 4.54 -2.12
N CYS A 66 4.60 3.91 -2.70
CA CYS A 66 5.83 3.61 -1.98
C CYS A 66 6.51 4.88 -1.45
N ASP A 67 6.56 5.94 -2.25
CA ASP A 67 7.25 7.18 -1.85
C ASP A 67 6.59 7.80 -0.63
N GLU A 68 5.26 7.86 -0.60
CA GLU A 68 4.52 8.39 0.53
C GLU A 68 4.70 7.52 1.76
N MET A 69 4.71 6.20 1.58
CA MET A 69 4.94 5.26 2.68
C MET A 69 6.32 5.43 3.30
N VAL A 70 7.36 5.57 2.46
CA VAL A 70 8.74 5.77 2.92
C VAL A 70 8.86 7.10 3.65
N ALA A 71 8.19 8.15 3.15
CA ALA A 71 8.19 9.45 3.82
C ALA A 71 7.54 9.37 5.21
N LEU A 72 6.44 8.64 5.34
CA LEU A 72 5.78 8.42 6.63
C LEU A 72 6.70 7.66 7.60
N GLU A 73 7.42 6.66 7.08
CA GLU A 73 8.37 5.91 7.91
C GLU A 73 9.49 6.80 8.40
N ARG A 74 10.06 7.63 7.53
CA ARG A 74 11.13 8.55 7.90
C ARG A 74 10.70 9.54 8.98
N ASP A 75 9.44 9.97 8.93
CA ASP A 75 8.88 10.92 9.88
C ASP A 75 8.36 10.25 11.17
N GLY A 76 8.47 8.94 11.28
CA GLY A 76 7.98 8.20 12.45
C GLY A 76 6.46 8.06 12.50
N LYS A 77 5.77 8.40 11.43
CA LYS A 77 4.30 8.40 11.40
C LYS A 77 3.70 7.09 10.94
N LEU A 78 4.47 6.26 10.24
CA LEU A 78 3.96 4.98 9.76
C LEU A 78 3.60 4.07 10.91
N ASP A 79 4.45 3.97 11.92
CA ASP A 79 4.18 3.14 13.10
C ASP A 79 2.90 3.59 13.82
N GLU A 80 2.65 4.89 13.89
CA GLU A 80 1.43 5.42 14.51
C GLU A 80 0.19 4.97 13.74
N LEU A 81 0.23 5.02 12.41
CA LEU A 81 -0.87 4.59 11.57
C LEU A 81 -1.11 3.08 11.70
N LEU A 82 -0.05 2.29 11.73
CA LEU A 82 -0.16 0.84 11.84
C LEU A 82 -0.67 0.41 13.21
N ALA A 83 -0.37 1.17 14.25
CA ALA A 83 -0.80 0.86 15.61
C ALA A 83 -2.27 1.19 15.89
N ALA A 84 -2.89 1.99 15.03
CA ALA A 84 -4.27 2.45 15.24
C ALA A 84 -5.30 1.33 15.15
#